data_e49a4674e0e2aba5167094926f12708f
#
_entry.id   e49a4674e0e2aba5167094926f12708f
#
_cell.length_a   1.000
_cell.length_b   1.000
_cell.length_c   1.000
_cell.angle_alpha   90.00
_cell.angle_beta   90.00
_cell.angle_gamma   90.00
#
_symmetry.space_group_name_H-M   'P 1'
#
loop_
_entity.id
_entity.type
_entity.pdbx_description
1 polymer ?
#
loop_
_entity_poly.entity_id
_entity_poly.type
_entity_poly.pdbx_seq_one_letter_code
_entity_poly.pdbx_strand_id
1 'polypeptide(L)'
;MLFTNIEKKKLKKDIFNTLTKNKNIVSVTLVGSFWENNSSKDFSDIDIVIILKKFNKKDYQECLKKINRLNLKKYKLGHLKTLINPTFGPLKFNTKYNIVFHTMIYDIKGHIDHVLKSPFTCFDWERSLDFTGKSLKEIFPVGKIQLIDFFKSRRGINSYLNNLDKNHISYQKYIFQNSSYKLINKKFKIDDKHKLEFSFHLCKFLVTNFYKFENQKNKIPSGN
;
A
#
# COMPACT_ATOMS: atom_id res chain seq x y z
N MET A 1 -21.62 4.53 -2.67
CA MET A 1 -21.55 5.96 -2.25
C MET A 1 -20.47 6.63 -3.07
N LEU A 2 -20.73 7.78 -3.66
CA LEU A 2 -19.76 8.49 -4.51
C LEU A 2 -18.89 9.41 -3.64
N PHE A 3 -17.62 9.09 -3.57
CA PHE A 3 -16.60 9.97 -3.01
C PHE A 3 -16.22 10.99 -4.08
N THR A 4 -16.55 12.23 -3.86
CA THR A 4 -16.29 13.28 -4.86
C THR A 4 -14.81 13.68 -4.89
N ASN A 5 -14.36 14.28 -5.99
CA ASN A 5 -13.00 14.82 -6.08
C ASN A 5 -12.72 15.92 -5.04
N ILE A 6 -13.76 16.64 -4.62
CA ILE A 6 -13.64 17.66 -3.56
C ILE A 6 -13.32 17.01 -2.22
N GLU A 7 -14.00 15.92 -1.89
CA GLU A 7 -13.79 15.19 -0.65
C GLU A 7 -12.43 14.48 -0.64
N LYS A 8 -12.00 13.95 -1.78
CA LYS A 8 -10.63 13.40 -1.93
C LYS A 8 -9.56 14.47 -1.70
N LYS A 9 -9.70 15.65 -2.30
CA LYS A 9 -8.76 16.77 -2.10
C LYS A 9 -8.70 17.20 -0.63
N LYS A 10 -9.84 17.27 0.05
CA LYS A 10 -9.89 17.58 1.49
C LYS A 10 -9.20 16.51 2.33
N LEU A 11 -9.50 15.23 2.08
CA LEU A 11 -8.89 14.11 2.79
C LEU A 11 -7.37 14.08 2.57
N LYS A 12 -6.90 14.26 1.33
CA LYS A 12 -5.48 14.37 1.00
C LYS A 12 -4.80 15.47 1.82
N LYS A 13 -5.36 16.67 1.83
CA LYS A 13 -4.83 17.81 2.59
C LYS A 13 -4.75 17.49 4.09
N ASP A 14 -5.78 16.88 4.65
CA ASP A 14 -5.81 16.57 6.08
C ASP A 14 -4.82 15.45 6.45
N ILE A 15 -4.63 14.45 5.60
CA ILE A 15 -3.59 13.42 5.77
C ILE A 15 -2.20 14.07 5.79
N PHE A 16 -1.87 14.89 4.79
CA PHE A 16 -0.57 15.56 4.71
C PHE A 16 -0.33 16.48 5.91
N ASN A 17 -1.27 17.38 6.21
CA ASN A 17 -1.15 18.32 7.33
C ASN A 17 -1.00 17.63 8.70
N THR A 18 -1.61 16.46 8.84
CA THR A 18 -1.56 15.70 10.10
C THR A 18 -0.24 14.97 10.27
N LEU A 19 0.28 14.39 9.20
CA LEU A 19 1.50 13.57 9.24
C LEU A 19 2.77 14.44 9.21
N THR A 20 2.83 15.48 8.39
CA THR A 20 4.03 16.33 8.23
C THR A 20 4.43 17.11 9.49
N LYS A 21 3.59 17.16 10.50
CA LYS A 21 3.96 17.69 11.83
C LYS A 21 5.03 16.87 12.52
N ASN A 22 5.25 15.63 12.12
CA ASN A 22 6.33 14.80 12.65
C ASN A 22 7.61 15.02 11.83
N LYS A 23 8.63 15.66 12.44
CA LYS A 23 9.92 16.00 11.80
C LYS A 23 10.75 14.77 11.37
N ASN A 24 10.41 13.58 11.85
CA ASN A 24 11.04 12.33 11.43
C ASN A 24 10.49 11.80 10.10
N ILE A 25 9.40 12.35 9.56
CA ILE A 25 8.83 11.95 8.27
C ILE A 25 9.63 12.62 7.15
N VAL A 26 10.10 11.80 6.19
CA VAL A 26 10.81 12.22 4.98
C VAL A 26 9.84 12.36 3.81
N SER A 27 8.87 11.43 3.73
CA SER A 27 7.88 11.36 2.66
C SER A 27 6.56 10.82 3.17
N VAL A 28 5.47 11.38 2.66
CA VAL A 28 4.14 10.78 2.68
C VAL A 28 3.64 10.76 1.24
N THR A 29 3.40 9.57 0.70
CA THR A 29 2.93 9.38 -0.68
C THR A 29 1.62 8.61 -0.67
N LEU A 30 0.62 9.14 -1.37
CA LEU A 30 -0.68 8.50 -1.55
C LEU A 30 -0.63 7.69 -2.84
N VAL A 31 -0.96 6.41 -2.75
CA VAL A 31 -0.81 5.45 -3.86
C VAL A 31 -2.09 4.64 -4.06
N GLY A 32 -2.19 3.94 -5.20
CA GLY A 32 -3.30 3.02 -5.46
C GLY A 32 -4.54 3.67 -6.08
N SER A 33 -5.49 2.81 -6.42
CA SER A 33 -6.66 3.14 -7.25
C SER A 33 -7.58 4.20 -6.65
N PHE A 34 -7.64 4.31 -5.32
CA PHE A 34 -8.46 5.35 -4.68
C PHE A 34 -8.05 6.77 -5.13
N TRP A 35 -6.75 7.03 -5.25
CA TRP A 35 -6.24 8.35 -5.62
C TRP A 35 -6.22 8.58 -7.12
N GLU A 36 -6.08 7.51 -7.90
CA GLU A 36 -5.93 7.57 -9.37
C GLU A 36 -7.26 7.73 -10.10
N ASN A 37 -8.34 7.14 -9.58
CA ASN A 37 -9.63 7.13 -10.25
C ASN A 37 -10.44 8.39 -9.94
N ASN A 38 -11.04 8.99 -10.97
CA ASN A 38 -11.94 10.16 -10.82
C ASN A 38 -13.29 9.79 -10.20
N SER A 39 -13.72 8.54 -10.30
CA SER A 39 -14.93 8.02 -9.66
C SER A 39 -14.58 6.91 -8.67
N SER A 40 -15.06 7.03 -7.46
CA SER A 40 -14.76 6.10 -6.36
C SER A 40 -15.99 5.31 -5.94
N LYS A 41 -16.69 4.69 -6.91
CA LYS A 41 -17.82 3.82 -6.57
C LYS A 41 -17.38 2.56 -5.81
N ASP A 42 -16.20 2.01 -6.17
CA ASP A 42 -15.72 0.74 -5.66
C ASP A 42 -14.23 0.83 -5.29
N PHE A 43 -13.91 1.46 -4.16
CA PHE A 43 -12.57 1.36 -3.59
C PHE A 43 -12.56 0.41 -2.39
N SER A 44 -11.49 -0.38 -2.28
CA SER A 44 -11.30 -1.31 -1.15
C SER A 44 -10.59 -0.68 0.03
N ASP A 45 -9.60 0.15 -0.24
CA ASP A 45 -8.72 0.76 0.76
C ASP A 45 -8.11 2.07 0.25
N ILE A 46 -7.56 2.82 1.18
CA ILE A 46 -6.82 4.06 0.96
C ILE A 46 -5.37 3.79 1.28
N ASP A 47 -4.55 3.66 0.25
CA ASP A 47 -3.14 3.32 0.39
C ASP A 47 -2.29 4.56 0.69
N ILE A 48 -1.46 4.47 1.75
CA ILE A 48 -0.55 5.52 2.19
C ILE A 48 0.83 4.91 2.46
N VAL A 49 1.86 5.45 1.81
CA VAL A 49 3.26 5.11 2.07
C VAL A 49 3.90 6.23 2.87
N ILE A 50 4.51 5.90 4.00
CA ILE A 50 5.20 6.85 4.89
C ILE A 50 6.65 6.42 5.05
N ILE A 51 7.58 7.32 4.74
CA ILE A 51 9.02 7.09 4.92
C ILE A 51 9.53 7.93 6.09
N LEU A 52 10.11 7.26 7.08
CA LEU A 52 10.74 7.88 8.25
C LEU A 52 12.26 8.03 8.02
N LYS A 53 12.90 9.04 8.61
CA LYS A 53 14.37 9.13 8.66
C LYS A 53 14.95 7.95 9.45
N LYS A 54 14.35 7.66 10.61
CA LYS A 54 14.72 6.56 11.48
C LYS A 54 13.46 5.88 11.99
N PHE A 55 13.37 4.58 11.79
CA PHE A 55 12.22 3.79 12.25
C PHE A 55 12.31 3.57 13.76
N ASN A 56 11.21 3.87 14.46
CA ASN A 56 11.04 3.58 15.86
C ASN A 56 9.56 3.37 16.22
N LYS A 57 9.29 2.68 17.31
CA LYS A 57 7.94 2.32 17.76
C LYS A 57 7.05 3.55 18.00
N LYS A 58 7.60 4.61 18.58
CA LYS A 58 6.86 5.84 18.92
C LYS A 58 6.30 6.51 17.66
N ASP A 59 7.16 6.81 16.68
CA ASP A 59 6.75 7.47 15.45
C ASP A 59 5.83 6.60 14.61
N TYR A 60 6.11 5.29 14.54
CA TYR A 60 5.23 4.32 13.90
C TYR A 60 3.81 4.36 14.48
N GLN A 61 3.68 4.25 15.81
CA GLN A 61 2.39 4.29 16.49
C GLN A 61 1.70 5.65 16.37
N GLU A 62 2.48 6.73 16.40
CA GLU A 62 1.96 8.08 16.23
C GLU A 62 1.35 8.27 14.84
N CYS A 63 2.01 7.81 13.78
CA CYS A 63 1.46 7.86 12.43
C CYS A 63 0.12 7.13 12.33
N LEU A 64 0.04 5.89 12.84
CA LEU A 64 -1.22 5.12 12.82
C LEU A 64 -2.31 5.81 13.64
N LYS A 65 -1.98 6.32 14.82
CA LYS A 65 -2.92 7.05 15.69
C LYS A 65 -3.44 8.32 15.03
N LYS A 66 -2.59 9.07 14.34
CA LYS A 66 -2.97 10.28 13.60
C LYS A 66 -3.96 9.98 12.48
N ILE A 67 -3.71 8.93 11.69
CA ILE A 67 -4.63 8.51 10.62
C ILE A 67 -5.96 8.03 11.22
N ASN A 68 -5.91 7.23 12.29
CA ASN A 68 -7.12 6.73 12.96
C ASN A 68 -8.01 7.84 13.54
N ARG A 69 -7.44 9.02 13.81
CA ARG A 69 -8.15 10.19 14.34
C ARG A 69 -8.69 11.15 13.28
N LEU A 70 -8.55 10.83 12.01
CA LEU A 70 -9.15 11.65 10.94
C LEU A 70 -10.66 11.71 11.12
N ASN A 71 -11.20 12.92 11.05
CA ASN A 71 -12.64 13.14 11.22
C ASN A 71 -13.39 12.80 9.91
N LEU A 72 -13.85 11.57 9.80
CA LEU A 72 -14.54 11.07 8.60
C LEU A 72 -15.84 11.80 8.26
N LYS A 73 -16.48 12.48 9.24
CA LYS A 73 -17.69 13.28 8.99
C LYS A 73 -17.43 14.42 8.00
N LYS A 74 -16.24 15.01 8.01
CA LYS A 74 -15.83 16.06 7.07
C LYS A 74 -15.88 15.65 5.59
N TYR A 75 -15.86 14.35 5.33
CA TYR A 75 -15.81 13.76 3.99
C TYR A 75 -17.10 12.99 3.68
N LYS A 76 -18.18 13.23 4.43
CA LYS A 76 -19.46 12.50 4.33
C LYS A 76 -19.35 11.00 4.60
N LEU A 77 -18.31 10.56 5.30
CA LEU A 77 -18.04 9.16 5.66
C LEU A 77 -18.31 8.86 7.14
N GLY A 78 -19.02 9.72 7.83
CA GLY A 78 -19.23 9.58 9.28
C GLY A 78 -20.01 8.35 9.74
N HIS A 79 -20.64 7.63 8.80
CA HIS A 79 -21.30 6.35 9.04
C HIS A 79 -20.33 5.15 9.00
N LEU A 80 -19.09 5.35 8.51
CA LEU A 80 -18.07 4.32 8.45
C LEU A 80 -17.13 4.40 9.66
N LYS A 81 -16.60 3.25 10.04
CA LYS A 81 -15.55 3.15 11.05
C LYS A 81 -14.16 3.13 10.37
N THR A 82 -13.22 3.85 10.94
CA THR A 82 -11.82 3.77 10.48
C THR A 82 -11.22 2.43 10.88
N LEU A 83 -10.59 1.75 9.93
CA LEU A 83 -9.80 0.55 10.15
C LEU A 83 -8.40 0.79 9.57
N ILE A 84 -7.37 0.62 10.42
CA ILE A 84 -5.98 0.76 9.98
C ILE A 84 -5.40 -0.60 9.66
N ASN A 85 -4.89 -0.74 8.44
CA ASN A 85 -4.14 -1.90 8.00
C ASN A 85 -2.65 -1.55 7.84
N PRO A 86 -1.78 -1.80 8.83
CA PRO A 86 -0.35 -1.50 8.75
C PRO A 86 0.48 -2.68 8.25
N THR A 87 -0.10 -3.58 7.46
CA THR A 87 0.60 -4.77 6.95
C THR A 87 1.13 -4.56 5.54
N PHE A 88 2.06 -5.38 5.12
CA PHE A 88 2.58 -5.42 3.75
C PHE A 88 2.15 -6.70 3.08
N GLY A 89 1.33 -6.61 2.06
CA GLY A 89 0.81 -7.77 1.34
C GLY A 89 -0.67 -7.65 1.02
N PRO A 90 -1.25 -8.72 0.48
CA PRO A 90 -2.61 -8.68 -0.07
C PRO A 90 -3.71 -8.92 0.98
N LEU A 91 -3.43 -8.71 2.27
CA LEU A 91 -4.43 -8.92 3.31
C LEU A 91 -5.59 -7.94 3.13
N LYS A 92 -6.78 -8.49 2.91
CA LYS A 92 -8.02 -7.73 2.73
C LYS A 92 -8.86 -7.73 4.00
N PHE A 93 -9.69 -6.70 4.13
CA PHE A 93 -10.63 -6.53 5.24
C PHE A 93 -12.04 -6.34 4.69
N ASN A 94 -13.04 -6.72 5.48
CA ASN A 94 -14.42 -6.40 5.14
C ASN A 94 -14.64 -4.89 5.22
N THR A 95 -14.96 -4.27 4.09
CA THR A 95 -15.10 -2.82 3.95
C THR A 95 -16.54 -2.31 4.04
N LYS A 96 -17.55 -3.20 4.18
CA LYS A 96 -18.98 -2.80 4.14
C LYS A 96 -19.32 -1.68 5.12
N TYR A 97 -18.72 -1.70 6.32
CA TYR A 97 -18.93 -0.70 7.38
C TYR A 97 -17.66 0.02 7.79
N ASN A 98 -16.58 -0.17 7.04
CA ASN A 98 -15.28 0.37 7.37
C ASN A 98 -14.72 1.14 6.17
N ILE A 99 -13.95 2.18 6.49
CA ILE A 99 -12.96 2.74 5.57
C ILE A 99 -11.59 2.23 6.01
N VAL A 100 -10.92 1.52 5.12
CA VAL A 100 -9.61 0.92 5.41
C VAL A 100 -8.51 1.86 4.96
N PHE A 101 -7.63 2.25 5.89
CA PHE A 101 -6.39 2.93 5.57
C PHE A 101 -5.26 1.89 5.58
N HIS A 102 -4.80 1.51 4.41
CA HIS A 102 -3.64 0.65 4.25
C HIS A 102 -2.37 1.50 4.36
N THR A 103 -1.74 1.46 5.53
CA THR A 103 -0.66 2.38 5.89
C THR A 103 0.66 1.64 5.97
N MET A 104 1.49 1.80 4.96
CA MET A 104 2.80 1.17 4.85
C MET A 104 3.88 2.14 5.35
N ILE A 105 4.49 1.83 6.49
CA ILE A 105 5.48 2.69 7.15
C ILE A 105 6.83 2.03 7.12
N TYR A 106 7.84 2.73 6.62
CA TYR A 106 9.24 2.30 6.53
C TYR A 106 10.19 3.35 7.09
N ASP A 107 11.45 2.99 7.28
CA ASP A 107 12.56 3.92 7.12
C ASP A 107 13.12 3.86 5.70
N ILE A 108 14.14 4.66 5.41
CA ILE A 108 14.79 4.69 4.10
C ILE A 108 15.30 3.31 3.70
N LYS A 109 15.94 2.58 4.63
CA LYS A 109 16.43 1.22 4.39
C LYS A 109 15.31 0.24 4.08
N GLY A 110 14.23 0.28 4.86
CA GLY A 110 13.05 -0.57 4.64
C GLY A 110 12.37 -0.28 3.31
N HIS A 111 12.37 0.98 2.85
CA HIS A 111 11.88 1.33 1.52
C HIS A 111 12.77 0.75 0.41
N ILE A 112 14.09 0.90 0.52
CA ILE A 112 15.05 0.29 -0.41
C ILE A 112 14.82 -1.23 -0.51
N ASP A 113 14.75 -1.90 0.63
CA ASP A 113 14.48 -3.35 0.69
C ASP A 113 13.15 -3.72 0.03
N HIS A 114 12.13 -2.87 0.16
CA HIS A 114 10.83 -3.11 -0.49
C HIS A 114 10.91 -2.92 -1.99
N VAL A 115 11.58 -1.90 -2.49
CA VAL A 115 11.80 -1.68 -3.94
C VAL A 115 12.49 -2.89 -4.55
N LEU A 116 13.56 -3.37 -3.92
CA LEU A 116 14.32 -4.53 -4.42
C LEU A 116 13.52 -5.85 -4.40
N LYS A 117 12.61 -6.03 -3.42
CA LYS A 117 11.81 -7.26 -3.25
C LYS A 117 10.44 -7.21 -3.90
N SER A 118 9.99 -6.05 -4.35
CA SER A 118 8.66 -5.84 -4.93
C SER A 118 8.68 -4.73 -5.99
N PRO A 119 9.55 -4.80 -7.00
CA PRO A 119 9.72 -3.73 -7.98
C PRO A 119 8.43 -3.41 -8.73
N PHE A 120 7.63 -4.41 -9.06
CA PHE A 120 6.34 -4.21 -9.73
C PHE A 120 5.34 -3.34 -8.96
N THR A 121 5.32 -3.47 -7.63
CA THR A 121 4.46 -2.63 -6.78
C THR A 121 5.02 -1.22 -6.68
N CYS A 122 6.31 -1.11 -6.43
CA CYS A 122 6.99 0.17 -6.24
C CYS A 122 7.08 0.97 -7.54
N PHE A 123 7.03 0.31 -8.70
CA PHE A 123 6.97 0.94 -10.02
C PHE A 123 5.79 1.90 -10.18
N ASP A 124 4.60 1.52 -9.70
CA ASP A 124 3.42 2.41 -9.72
C ASP A 124 3.55 3.48 -8.64
N TRP A 125 4.02 3.11 -7.46
CA TRP A 125 4.10 4.02 -6.31
C TRP A 125 5.03 5.21 -6.54
N GLU A 126 6.21 4.99 -7.14
CA GLU A 126 7.16 6.07 -7.42
C GLU A 126 6.66 7.09 -8.44
N ARG A 127 5.60 6.74 -9.18
CA ARG A 127 4.96 7.60 -10.19
C ARG A 127 3.80 8.41 -9.64
N SER A 128 3.43 8.22 -8.38
CA SER A 128 2.39 9.03 -7.77
C SER A 128 2.83 10.48 -7.69
N LEU A 129 1.95 11.38 -8.12
CA LEU A 129 2.11 12.83 -8.01
C LEU A 129 1.55 13.37 -6.68
N ASP A 130 0.87 12.53 -5.91
CA ASP A 130 0.24 12.88 -4.64
C ASP A 130 1.17 12.57 -3.47
N PHE A 131 2.15 13.43 -3.23
CA PHE A 131 3.09 13.29 -2.12
C PHE A 131 3.41 14.62 -1.44
N THR A 132 4.02 14.53 -0.27
CA THR A 132 4.63 15.65 0.46
C THR A 132 5.98 15.21 1.04
N GLY A 133 6.95 16.13 1.10
CA GLY A 133 8.35 15.83 1.35
C GLY A 133 9.04 15.34 0.07
N LYS A 134 9.96 14.39 0.18
CA LYS A 134 10.62 13.78 -0.99
C LYS A 134 9.69 12.79 -1.69
N SER A 135 9.71 12.74 -3.02
CA SER A 135 9.07 11.66 -3.77
C SER A 135 9.77 10.32 -3.49
N LEU A 136 9.05 9.20 -3.67
CA LEU A 136 9.66 7.87 -3.49
C LEU A 136 10.80 7.64 -4.47
N LYS A 137 10.71 8.19 -5.68
CA LYS A 137 11.76 8.12 -6.71
C LYS A 137 13.03 8.86 -6.28
N GLU A 138 12.90 10.02 -5.62
CA GLU A 138 14.07 10.77 -5.08
C GLU A 138 14.73 10.07 -3.90
N ILE A 139 13.99 9.24 -3.15
CA ILE A 139 14.55 8.47 -2.04
C ILE A 139 15.31 7.26 -2.57
N PHE A 140 14.66 6.45 -3.41
CA PHE A 140 15.27 5.31 -4.08
C PHE A 140 14.42 4.88 -5.28
N PRO A 141 14.88 5.10 -6.53
CA PRO A 141 14.11 4.80 -7.73
C PRO A 141 14.01 3.29 -7.97
N VAL A 142 12.93 2.87 -8.58
CA VAL A 142 12.81 1.50 -9.12
C VAL A 142 13.74 1.39 -10.33
N GLY A 143 14.67 0.43 -10.27
CA GLY A 143 15.52 0.09 -11.40
C GLY A 143 14.74 -0.53 -12.56
N LYS A 144 15.45 -0.85 -13.64
CA LYS A 144 14.86 -1.56 -14.78
C LYS A 144 14.32 -2.92 -14.32
N ILE A 145 13.01 -3.13 -14.46
CA ILE A 145 12.37 -4.41 -14.17
C ILE A 145 12.88 -5.45 -15.19
N GLN A 146 13.25 -6.61 -14.70
CA GLN A 146 13.81 -7.71 -15.49
C GLN A 146 12.91 -8.95 -15.42
N LEU A 147 13.03 -9.84 -16.40
CA LEU A 147 12.27 -11.09 -16.43
C LEU A 147 12.43 -11.91 -15.16
N ILE A 148 13.62 -11.91 -14.56
CA ILE A 148 13.89 -12.63 -13.32
C ILE A 148 13.05 -12.12 -12.13
N ASP A 149 12.57 -10.89 -12.17
CA ASP A 149 11.74 -10.31 -11.10
C ASP A 149 10.37 -10.99 -11.01
N PHE A 150 9.86 -11.60 -12.09
CA PHE A 150 8.65 -12.41 -12.05
C PHE A 150 8.79 -13.63 -11.12
N PHE A 151 10.00 -14.12 -10.94
CA PHE A 151 10.28 -15.32 -10.12
C PHE A 151 10.81 -14.96 -8.74
N LYS A 152 11.64 -13.93 -8.63
CA LYS A 152 12.36 -13.58 -7.40
C LYS A 152 11.58 -12.59 -6.52
N SER A 153 10.77 -11.72 -7.11
CA SER A 153 10.05 -10.73 -6.31
C SER A 153 9.01 -11.37 -5.40
N ARG A 154 8.75 -10.75 -4.27
CA ARG A 154 7.76 -11.22 -3.30
C ARG A 154 6.34 -11.35 -3.89
N ARG A 155 6.02 -10.55 -4.90
CA ARG A 155 4.78 -10.63 -5.70
C ARG A 155 5.04 -11.22 -7.09
N GLY A 156 6.05 -12.05 -7.22
CA GLY A 156 6.33 -12.79 -8.44
C GLY A 156 5.48 -14.05 -8.58
N ILE A 157 5.61 -14.73 -9.70
CA ILE A 157 4.84 -15.94 -10.04
C ILE A 157 4.94 -16.98 -8.92
N ASN A 158 6.17 -17.33 -8.52
CA ASN A 158 6.39 -18.37 -7.51
C ASN A 158 5.76 -18.03 -6.16
N SER A 159 5.80 -16.75 -5.75
CA SER A 159 5.21 -16.32 -4.48
C SER A 159 3.69 -16.55 -4.46
N TYR A 160 2.99 -16.15 -5.52
CA TYR A 160 1.54 -16.31 -5.61
C TYR A 160 1.12 -17.77 -5.78
N LEU A 161 1.73 -18.49 -6.72
CA LEU A 161 1.39 -19.90 -6.99
C LEU A 161 1.60 -20.77 -5.76
N ASN A 162 2.75 -20.66 -5.10
CA ASN A 162 3.05 -21.42 -3.88
C ASN A 162 2.09 -21.09 -2.72
N ASN A 163 1.60 -19.86 -2.64
CA ASN A 163 0.64 -19.48 -1.62
C ASN A 163 -0.75 -20.07 -1.91
N LEU A 164 -1.22 -19.98 -3.15
CA LEU A 164 -2.51 -20.51 -3.57
C LEU A 164 -2.56 -22.03 -3.47
N ASP A 165 -1.49 -22.72 -3.89
CA ASP A 165 -1.35 -24.18 -3.77
C ASP A 165 -1.52 -24.64 -2.31
N LYS A 166 -0.94 -23.90 -1.37
CA LYS A 166 -1.00 -24.19 0.06
C LYS A 166 -2.24 -23.61 0.76
N ASN A 167 -3.23 -23.13 0.03
CA ASN A 167 -4.46 -22.51 0.57
C ASN A 167 -4.20 -21.40 1.58
N HIS A 168 -3.23 -20.53 1.31
CA HIS A 168 -3.00 -19.35 2.16
C HIS A 168 -2.46 -18.17 1.36
N ILE A 169 -2.50 -17.01 1.98
CA ILE A 169 -1.80 -15.81 1.55
C ILE A 169 -0.76 -15.43 2.58
N SER A 170 0.31 -14.80 2.14
CA SER A 170 1.37 -14.28 3.02
C SER A 170 1.30 -12.76 3.08
N TYR A 171 1.54 -12.23 4.27
CA TYR A 171 1.71 -10.81 4.52
C TYR A 171 2.82 -10.57 5.53
N GLN A 172 3.30 -9.35 5.62
CA GLN A 172 4.31 -8.96 6.60
C GLN A 172 3.75 -7.92 7.56
N LYS A 173 4.21 -7.94 8.80
CA LYS A 173 3.92 -6.91 9.79
C LYS A 173 5.08 -6.70 10.73
N TYR A 174 5.19 -5.49 11.29
CA TYR A 174 6.13 -5.23 12.37
C TYR A 174 5.66 -5.84 13.68
N ILE A 175 6.60 -6.42 14.40
CA ILE A 175 6.49 -6.70 15.83
C ILE A 175 7.55 -5.90 16.57
N PHE A 176 7.20 -5.42 17.74
CA PHE A 176 8.08 -4.62 18.60
C PHE A 176 8.36 -5.40 19.87
N GLN A 177 9.64 -5.63 20.17
CA GLN A 177 10.12 -6.30 21.38
C GLN A 177 11.12 -5.38 22.07
N ASN A 178 10.78 -4.88 23.25
CA ASN A 178 11.59 -3.90 23.98
C ASN A 178 11.97 -2.70 23.10
N SER A 179 13.26 -2.46 22.89
CA SER A 179 13.79 -1.36 22.05
C SER A 179 14.00 -1.74 20.57
N SER A 180 13.74 -2.99 20.19
CA SER A 180 13.93 -3.49 18.83
C SER A 180 12.61 -3.67 18.07
N TYR A 181 12.72 -3.76 16.74
CA TYR A 181 11.61 -4.12 15.88
C TYR A 181 12.05 -5.13 14.84
N LYS A 182 11.12 -5.96 14.41
CA LYS A 182 11.35 -6.96 13.36
C LYS A 182 10.16 -7.03 12.43
N LEU A 183 10.42 -7.06 11.14
CA LEU A 183 9.40 -7.35 10.13
C LEU A 183 9.29 -8.87 10.00
N ILE A 184 8.11 -9.42 10.30
CA ILE A 184 7.87 -10.87 10.26
C ILE A 184 6.87 -11.23 9.18
N ASN A 185 7.09 -12.41 8.57
CA ASN A 185 6.13 -13.03 7.67
C ASN A 185 5.02 -13.72 8.48
N LYS A 186 3.79 -13.52 8.04
CA LYS A 186 2.60 -14.20 8.55
C LYS A 186 1.85 -14.82 7.38
N LYS A 187 1.11 -15.88 7.68
CA LYS A 187 0.24 -16.56 6.73
C LYS A 187 -1.19 -16.47 7.21
N PHE A 188 -2.11 -16.33 6.28
CA PHE A 188 -3.55 -16.37 6.51
C PHE A 188 -4.14 -17.48 5.66
N LYS A 189 -4.83 -18.44 6.29
CA LYS A 189 -5.49 -19.53 5.59
C LYS A 189 -6.72 -18.97 4.85
N ILE A 190 -6.91 -19.40 3.61
CA ILE A 190 -8.04 -18.97 2.77
C ILE A 190 -8.95 -20.16 2.48
N ASP A 191 -10.24 -19.89 2.39
CA ASP A 191 -11.25 -20.81 1.89
C ASP A 191 -11.34 -20.79 0.36
N ASP A 192 -12.19 -21.61 -0.22
CA ASP A 192 -12.32 -21.75 -1.68
C ASP A 192 -12.81 -20.47 -2.35
N LYS A 193 -13.68 -19.71 -1.69
CA LYS A 193 -14.15 -18.41 -2.20
C LYS A 193 -13.00 -17.40 -2.31
N HIS A 194 -12.23 -17.26 -1.24
CA HIS A 194 -11.05 -16.41 -1.24
C HIS A 194 -9.98 -16.92 -2.20
N LYS A 195 -9.83 -18.26 -2.33
CA LYS A 195 -8.91 -18.84 -3.30
C LYS A 195 -9.25 -18.43 -4.73
N LEU A 196 -10.52 -18.46 -5.11
CA LEU A 196 -10.99 -17.99 -6.42
C LEU A 196 -10.70 -16.51 -6.62
N GLU A 197 -11.01 -15.67 -5.63
CA GLU A 197 -10.72 -14.23 -5.66
C GLU A 197 -9.23 -13.95 -5.82
N PHE A 198 -8.37 -14.62 -5.03
CA PHE A 198 -6.92 -14.45 -5.15
C PHE A 198 -6.35 -15.00 -6.44
N SER A 199 -6.94 -16.06 -7.02
CA SER A 199 -6.56 -16.57 -8.35
C SER A 199 -6.85 -15.52 -9.43
N PHE A 200 -8.01 -14.88 -9.38
CA PHE A 200 -8.33 -13.77 -10.28
C PHE A 200 -7.32 -12.60 -10.14
N HIS A 201 -7.02 -12.22 -8.89
CA HIS A 201 -6.03 -11.19 -8.63
C HIS A 201 -4.63 -11.58 -9.10
N LEU A 202 -4.23 -12.85 -8.98
CA LEU A 202 -2.98 -13.34 -9.51
C LEU A 202 -2.92 -13.14 -11.03
N CYS A 203 -3.92 -13.59 -11.77
CA CYS A 203 -3.98 -13.41 -13.23
C CYS A 203 -3.87 -11.92 -13.60
N LYS A 204 -4.64 -11.06 -12.93
CA LYS A 204 -4.57 -9.61 -13.14
C LYS A 204 -3.16 -9.06 -12.88
N PHE A 205 -2.52 -9.49 -11.78
CA PHE A 205 -1.14 -9.06 -11.46
C PHE A 205 -0.13 -9.55 -12.48
N LEU A 206 -0.24 -10.77 -12.95
CA LEU A 206 0.70 -11.30 -13.96
C LEU A 206 0.62 -10.51 -15.26
N VAL A 207 -0.60 -10.25 -15.74
CA VAL A 207 -0.81 -9.45 -16.96
C VAL A 207 -0.29 -8.03 -16.77
N THR A 208 -0.64 -7.36 -15.66
CA THR A 208 -0.18 -5.99 -15.41
C THR A 208 1.33 -5.91 -15.18
N ASN A 209 1.93 -6.90 -14.52
CA ASN A 209 3.38 -6.95 -14.32
C ASN A 209 4.13 -7.20 -15.64
N PHE A 210 3.60 -8.08 -16.48
CA PHE A 210 4.15 -8.28 -17.83
C PHE A 210 4.11 -6.99 -18.65
N TYR A 211 2.98 -6.29 -18.63
CA TYR A 211 2.86 -5.00 -19.29
C TYR A 211 3.86 -3.96 -18.76
N LYS A 212 4.08 -3.91 -17.43
CA LYS A 212 5.10 -3.04 -16.82
C LYS A 212 6.51 -3.38 -17.30
N PHE A 213 6.81 -4.67 -17.40
CA PHE A 213 8.10 -5.16 -17.90
C PHE A 213 8.33 -4.71 -19.34
N GLU A 214 7.35 -4.89 -20.23
CA GLU A 214 7.46 -4.50 -21.64
C GLU A 214 7.56 -2.99 -21.82
N ASN A 215 6.73 -2.23 -21.11
CA ASN A 215 6.57 -0.80 -21.38
C ASN A 215 7.34 0.12 -20.45
N GLN A 216 7.87 -0.32 -19.36
CA GLN A 216 8.64 0.32 -18.27
C GLN A 216 8.64 1.88 -18.15
N LYS A 217 8.10 2.59 -19.13
CA LYS A 217 8.10 4.06 -19.23
C LYS A 217 6.74 4.67 -18.85
N ASN A 218 5.64 3.95 -19.04
CA ASN A 218 4.30 4.51 -18.91
C ASN A 218 3.52 3.84 -17.77
N LYS A 219 2.75 4.64 -17.05
CA LYS A 219 1.76 4.15 -16.10
C LYS A 219 0.68 3.39 -16.88
N ILE A 220 0.35 2.17 -16.47
CA ILE A 220 -0.75 1.44 -17.07
C ILE A 220 -2.04 2.15 -16.68
N PRO A 221 -2.91 2.53 -17.65
CA PRO A 221 -4.23 3.00 -17.30
C PRO A 221 -4.92 1.93 -16.42
N SER A 222 -5.50 2.34 -15.31
CA SER A 222 -6.36 1.46 -14.53
C SER A 222 -7.50 1.04 -15.44
N GLY A 223 -7.46 -0.19 -15.93
CA GLY A 223 -8.50 -0.73 -16.79
C GLY A 223 -9.86 -0.62 -16.12
N ASN A 224 -10.82 -0.14 -16.87
CA ASN A 224 -12.25 -0.17 -16.54
C ASN A 224 -12.73 -1.60 -16.30
#